data_34b47d8afe227823b2b501e0ed90f91b
#
_entry.id   34b47d8afe227823b2b501e0ed90f91b
#
_cell.length_a   1.000
_cell.length_b   1.000
_cell.length_c   1.000
_cell.angle_alpha   90.00
_cell.angle_beta   90.00
_cell.angle_gamma   90.00
#
_symmetry.space_group_name_H-M   'P 1'
#
loop_
_entity.id
_entity.type
_entity.pdbx_description
1 polymer ?
#
loop_
_entity_poly.entity_id
_entity_poly.type
_entity_poly.pdbx_seq_one_letter_code
_entity_poly.pdbx_strand_id
1 'polypeptide(L)'
;MNLRSVAQSINFYPGFFGIFFNPFFFARRELARHVQLCAPAMTGKILDVGCGKKPYKKLFLNAREYIGIDIENPGHDHSQEEIDVFYDGKIFPFVDQNFDSVLTNQVFEHVFNPDEFMSEISRVLKKEGHLLITVPFVWDEHEQPFDYGRYSSFGIRHILEKHNFEIVKHYKSGTGLQAVFQLINVYIYKKFYSRHRILNYLMTGLFISPFNLLGALLSVIKRKDSDLFLDNVVLARKK
;
A
#
# COMPACT_ATOMS: atom_id res chain seq x y z
N MET A 1 19.32 17.40 -2.37
CA MET A 1 18.14 16.51 -2.52
C MET A 1 18.19 15.98 -3.95
N ASN A 2 18.34 14.64 -4.12
CA ASN A 2 18.53 14.05 -5.45
C ASN A 2 17.19 14.07 -6.22
N LEU A 3 17.21 14.41 -7.52
CA LEU A 3 15.99 14.45 -8.37
C LEU A 3 15.18 13.13 -8.32
N ARG A 4 15.84 12.00 -8.12
CA ARG A 4 15.19 10.70 -7.94
C ARG A 4 14.39 10.63 -6.64
N SER A 5 14.89 11.17 -5.53
CA SER A 5 14.18 11.18 -4.25
C SER A 5 12.96 12.12 -4.26
N VAL A 6 13.02 13.19 -5.06
CA VAL A 6 11.89 14.11 -5.28
C VAL A 6 10.81 13.43 -6.10
N ALA A 7 11.18 12.76 -7.19
CA ALA A 7 10.23 12.03 -8.04
C ALA A 7 9.56 10.88 -7.27
N GLN A 8 10.31 10.15 -6.45
CA GLN A 8 9.77 9.08 -5.59
C GLN A 8 8.81 9.65 -4.55
N SER A 9 9.16 10.79 -3.94
CA SER A 9 8.27 11.49 -3.00
C SER A 9 6.97 11.93 -3.67
N ILE A 10 7.02 12.53 -4.85
CA ILE A 10 5.82 12.96 -5.59
C ILE A 10 4.93 11.76 -5.97
N ASN A 11 5.52 10.62 -6.28
CA ASN A 11 4.77 9.43 -6.66
C ASN A 11 4.05 8.78 -5.46
N PHE A 12 4.72 8.62 -4.31
CA PHE A 12 4.17 7.91 -3.15
C PHE A 12 3.52 8.85 -2.12
N TYR A 13 3.92 10.12 -2.07
CA TYR A 13 3.42 11.15 -1.15
C TYR A 13 2.97 12.38 -1.93
N PRO A 14 1.93 12.27 -2.77
CA PRO A 14 1.52 13.41 -3.58
C PRO A 14 1.01 14.54 -2.69
N GLY A 15 1.81 15.62 -2.61
CA GLY A 15 1.39 16.87 -2.01
C GLY A 15 0.34 17.58 -2.88
N PHE A 16 0.06 18.85 -2.57
CA PHE A 16 -0.94 19.64 -3.31
C PHE A 16 -0.72 19.62 -4.84
N PHE A 17 0.52 19.77 -5.30
CA PHE A 17 0.83 19.72 -6.73
C PHE A 17 0.62 18.33 -7.36
N GLY A 18 0.56 17.26 -6.58
CA GLY A 18 0.23 15.94 -7.08
C GLY A 18 -1.12 15.85 -7.77
N ILE A 19 -2.06 16.77 -7.45
CA ILE A 19 -3.37 16.87 -8.10
C ILE A 19 -3.25 17.09 -9.62
N PHE A 20 -2.17 17.73 -10.06
CA PHE A 20 -1.93 18.06 -11.47
C PHE A 20 -1.10 17.02 -12.23
N PHE A 21 -0.26 16.25 -11.52
CA PHE A 21 0.76 15.43 -12.16
C PHE A 21 0.70 13.95 -11.79
N ASN A 22 -0.14 13.57 -10.81
CA ASN A 22 -0.23 12.18 -10.38
C ASN A 22 -1.59 11.57 -10.77
N PRO A 23 -1.63 10.59 -11.69
CA PRO A 23 -2.87 9.92 -12.08
C PRO A 23 -3.46 9.06 -10.97
N PHE A 24 -2.67 8.71 -9.94
CA PHE A 24 -3.06 7.92 -8.78
C PHE A 24 -3.21 8.80 -7.52
N PHE A 25 -3.57 10.06 -7.69
CA PHE A 25 -3.54 11.08 -6.63
C PHE A 25 -4.30 10.67 -5.37
N PHE A 26 -5.57 10.26 -5.48
CA PHE A 26 -6.37 9.91 -4.31
C PHE A 26 -5.86 8.64 -3.64
N ALA A 27 -5.56 7.59 -4.41
CA ALA A 27 -5.05 6.34 -3.88
C ALA A 27 -3.75 6.56 -3.10
N ARG A 28 -2.76 7.21 -3.72
CA ARG A 28 -1.43 7.42 -3.12
C ARG A 28 -1.48 8.35 -1.91
N ARG A 29 -2.24 9.45 -2.00
CA ARG A 29 -2.35 10.44 -0.93
C ARG A 29 -3.02 9.86 0.31
N GLU A 30 -4.18 9.23 0.13
CA GLU A 30 -4.94 8.71 1.26
C GLU A 30 -4.28 7.48 1.88
N LEU A 31 -3.66 6.62 1.07
CA LEU A 31 -2.86 5.50 1.56
C LEU A 31 -1.68 5.99 2.42
N ALA A 32 -0.86 6.91 1.90
CA ALA A 32 0.26 7.49 2.62
C ALA A 32 -0.17 8.16 3.93
N ARG A 33 -1.30 8.89 3.90
CA ARG A 33 -1.87 9.53 5.10
C ARG A 33 -2.22 8.50 6.18
N HIS A 34 -2.90 7.41 5.82
CA HIS A 34 -3.31 6.42 6.81
C HIS A 34 -2.14 5.57 7.31
N VAL A 35 -1.17 5.25 6.45
CA VAL A 35 0.10 4.63 6.88
C VAL A 35 0.82 5.53 7.88
N GLN A 36 0.90 6.84 7.61
CA GLN A 36 1.51 7.82 8.54
C GLN A 36 0.80 7.88 9.89
N LEU A 37 -0.53 7.76 9.93
CA LEU A 37 -1.30 7.71 11.18
C LEU A 37 -1.04 6.44 12.01
N CYS A 38 -0.67 5.34 11.36
CA CYS A 38 -0.33 4.08 12.00
C CYS A 38 1.16 3.98 12.37
N ALA A 39 2.04 4.69 11.67
CA ALA A 39 3.48 4.59 11.79
C ALA A 39 4.03 4.76 13.23
N PRO A 40 3.48 5.61 14.12
CA PRO A 40 3.98 5.73 15.49
C PRO A 40 3.89 4.44 16.32
N ALA A 41 2.97 3.53 15.99
CA ALA A 41 2.82 2.23 16.66
C ALA A 41 3.82 1.17 16.16
N MET A 42 4.42 1.40 14.99
CA MET A 42 5.40 0.51 14.40
C MET A 42 6.78 0.82 14.96
N THR A 43 7.25 -0.01 15.89
CA THR A 43 8.44 0.27 16.69
C THR A 43 9.44 -0.87 16.60
N GLY A 44 10.66 -0.63 17.09
CA GLY A 44 11.68 -1.65 17.27
C GLY A 44 12.24 -2.20 15.96
N LYS A 45 12.36 -3.51 15.85
CA LYS A 45 12.78 -4.21 14.64
C LYS A 45 11.57 -4.46 13.74
N ILE A 46 11.56 -3.82 12.57
CA ILE A 46 10.46 -3.89 11.60
C ILE A 46 10.86 -4.81 10.44
N LEU A 47 9.95 -5.73 10.08
CA LEU A 47 10.00 -6.48 8.83
C LEU A 47 9.01 -5.86 7.83
N ASP A 48 9.48 -5.53 6.64
CA ASP A 48 8.68 -5.07 5.51
C ASP A 48 8.59 -6.20 4.48
N VAL A 49 7.42 -6.82 4.36
CA VAL A 49 7.17 -7.97 3.49
C VAL A 49 6.60 -7.50 2.16
N GLY A 50 7.24 -7.87 1.05
CA GLY A 50 6.97 -7.30 -0.27
C GLY A 50 7.44 -5.85 -0.34
N CYS A 51 8.67 -5.62 0.10
CA CYS A 51 9.17 -4.28 0.41
C CYS A 51 9.45 -3.41 -0.83
N GLY A 52 9.77 -4.02 -1.99
CA GLY A 52 10.15 -3.32 -3.20
C GLY A 52 11.13 -2.18 -2.95
N LYS A 53 10.72 -0.95 -3.25
CA LYS A 53 11.51 0.29 -3.07
C LYS A 53 11.41 0.90 -1.67
N LYS A 54 10.81 0.22 -0.71
CA LYS A 54 10.55 0.69 0.67
C LYS A 54 9.96 2.10 0.73
N PRO A 55 8.86 2.38 0.02
CA PRO A 55 8.37 3.76 -0.17
C PRO A 55 8.03 4.45 1.14
N TYR A 56 7.59 3.71 2.16
CA TYR A 56 7.14 4.26 3.44
C TYR A 56 8.17 4.18 4.57
N LYS A 57 9.38 3.65 4.34
CA LYS A 57 10.43 3.50 5.36
C LYS A 57 10.66 4.75 6.21
N LYS A 58 10.63 5.93 5.56
CA LYS A 58 10.88 7.23 6.23
C LYS A 58 9.80 7.64 7.23
N LEU A 59 8.63 7.01 7.23
CA LEU A 59 7.55 7.28 8.18
C LEU A 59 7.76 6.59 9.53
N PHE A 60 8.53 5.51 9.57
CA PHE A 60 8.72 4.67 10.76
C PHE A 60 9.88 5.18 11.61
N LEU A 61 9.69 6.35 12.23
CA LEU A 61 10.73 7.04 13.02
C LEU A 61 11.13 6.28 14.29
N ASN A 62 10.27 5.39 14.78
CA ASN A 62 10.51 4.56 15.96
C ASN A 62 11.13 3.21 15.63
N ALA A 63 11.50 2.97 14.36
CA ALA A 63 12.21 1.78 13.95
C ALA A 63 13.67 1.85 14.43
N ARG A 64 14.11 0.81 15.13
CA ARG A 64 15.53 0.61 15.48
C ARG A 64 16.27 -0.08 14.33
N GLU A 65 15.58 -1.01 13.66
CA GLU A 65 16.06 -1.76 12.53
C GLU A 65 14.91 -1.94 11.53
N TYR A 66 15.19 -1.88 10.23
CA TYR A 66 14.19 -2.03 9.18
C TYR A 66 14.73 -2.96 8.11
N ILE A 67 14.15 -4.17 8.03
CA ILE A 67 14.54 -5.21 7.09
C ILE A 67 13.41 -5.39 6.08
N GLY A 68 13.73 -5.34 4.79
CA GLY A 68 12.80 -5.60 3.71
C GLY A 68 13.05 -6.95 3.07
N ILE A 69 11.99 -7.73 2.91
CA ILE A 69 12.03 -8.97 2.13
C ILE A 69 11.12 -8.89 0.91
N ASP A 70 11.53 -9.57 -0.14
CA ASP A 70 10.71 -9.71 -1.34
C ASP A 70 10.98 -11.08 -2.01
N ILE A 71 10.10 -11.47 -2.93
CA ILE A 71 10.27 -12.69 -3.71
C ILE A 71 11.23 -12.44 -4.87
N GLU A 72 12.04 -13.45 -5.19
CA GLU A 72 12.84 -13.44 -6.41
C GLU A 72 11.95 -13.81 -7.59
N ASN A 73 11.46 -12.79 -8.31
CA ASN A 73 10.64 -13.01 -9.51
C ASN A 73 11.49 -12.81 -10.78
N PRO A 74 11.75 -13.85 -11.58
CA PRO A 74 12.60 -13.74 -12.78
C PRO A 74 12.11 -12.75 -13.84
N GLY A 75 10.83 -12.34 -13.78
CA GLY A 75 10.22 -11.38 -14.72
C GLY A 75 10.22 -9.93 -14.24
N HIS A 76 10.71 -9.65 -13.03
CA HIS A 76 10.70 -8.33 -12.42
C HIS A 76 12.10 -7.73 -12.35
N ASP A 77 12.26 -6.46 -12.74
CA ASP A 77 13.53 -5.74 -12.63
C ASP A 77 13.73 -5.17 -11.22
N HIS A 78 14.48 -5.90 -10.40
CA HIS A 78 14.83 -5.51 -9.03
C HIS A 78 15.97 -4.46 -8.93
N SER A 79 16.54 -4.00 -10.06
CA SER A 79 17.71 -3.11 -10.08
C SER A 79 17.53 -1.77 -9.36
N GLN A 80 16.31 -1.36 -9.08
CA GLN A 80 15.96 -0.11 -8.40
C GLN A 80 15.30 -0.32 -7.02
N GLU A 81 15.31 -1.55 -6.52
CA GLU A 81 14.69 -1.94 -5.26
C GLU A 81 15.73 -2.01 -4.13
N GLU A 82 15.26 -1.83 -2.90
CA GLU A 82 16.10 -1.84 -1.70
C GLU A 82 15.82 -3.11 -0.87
N ILE A 83 15.87 -4.30 -1.53
CA ILE A 83 15.59 -5.58 -0.89
C ILE A 83 16.81 -6.02 -0.08
N ASP A 84 16.61 -6.36 1.20
CA ASP A 84 17.69 -6.85 2.06
C ASP A 84 17.82 -8.38 1.97
N VAL A 85 16.68 -9.08 1.83
CA VAL A 85 16.64 -10.56 1.78
C VAL A 85 15.60 -11.00 0.76
N PHE A 86 15.98 -11.90 -0.15
CA PHE A 86 15.04 -12.61 -1.01
C PHE A 86 14.55 -13.90 -0.36
N TYR A 87 13.31 -14.31 -0.64
CA TYR A 87 12.75 -15.56 -0.17
C TYR A 87 11.88 -16.25 -1.25
N ASP A 88 11.46 -17.47 -0.99
CA ASP A 88 10.76 -18.32 -1.96
C ASP A 88 9.25 -18.06 -2.09
N GLY A 89 8.73 -17.02 -1.42
CA GLY A 89 7.31 -16.71 -1.39
C GLY A 89 6.47 -17.57 -0.42
N LYS A 90 7.11 -18.48 0.35
CA LYS A 90 6.43 -19.39 1.28
C LYS A 90 6.87 -19.19 2.72
N ILE A 91 8.14 -19.43 3.01
CA ILE A 91 8.68 -19.41 4.37
C ILE A 91 9.61 -18.21 4.53
N PHE A 92 9.34 -17.35 5.51
CA PHE A 92 10.23 -16.24 5.82
C PHE A 92 11.52 -16.76 6.46
N PRO A 93 12.71 -16.35 5.95
CA PRO A 93 14.00 -16.87 6.41
C PRO A 93 14.44 -16.29 7.76
N PHE A 94 13.52 -16.24 8.71
CA PHE A 94 13.71 -15.71 10.05
C PHE A 94 13.19 -16.67 11.11
N VAL A 95 13.79 -16.62 12.29
CA VAL A 95 13.34 -17.38 13.45
C VAL A 95 12.02 -16.81 14.00
N ASP A 96 11.32 -17.62 14.77
CA ASP A 96 10.08 -17.22 15.43
C ASP A 96 10.31 -16.01 16.35
N GLN A 97 9.29 -15.14 16.44
CA GLN A 97 9.26 -13.99 17.33
C GLN A 97 10.49 -13.05 17.20
N ASN A 98 10.99 -12.87 15.99
CA ASN A 98 12.16 -12.05 15.70
C ASN A 98 11.85 -10.54 15.60
N PHE A 99 10.63 -10.18 15.21
CA PHE A 99 10.27 -8.79 14.88
C PHE A 99 9.29 -8.20 15.88
N ASP A 100 9.49 -6.91 16.21
CA ASP A 100 8.59 -6.14 17.04
C ASP A 100 7.39 -5.62 16.24
N SER A 101 7.58 -5.41 14.94
CA SER A 101 6.53 -4.97 14.01
C SER A 101 6.72 -5.60 12.63
N VAL A 102 5.61 -5.81 11.91
CA VAL A 102 5.59 -6.26 10.51
C VAL A 102 4.75 -5.29 9.69
N LEU A 103 5.28 -4.87 8.53
CA LEU A 103 4.56 -4.14 7.49
C LEU A 103 4.33 -5.07 6.29
N THR A 104 3.16 -5.03 5.70
CA THR A 104 2.89 -5.55 4.35
C THR A 104 1.97 -4.58 3.64
N ASN A 105 2.47 -3.96 2.58
CA ASN A 105 1.80 -2.83 1.94
C ASN A 105 1.52 -3.12 0.47
N GLN A 106 0.25 -3.35 0.12
CA GLN A 106 -0.19 -3.70 -1.25
C GLN A 106 0.55 -4.93 -1.78
N VAL A 107 0.48 -6.02 -1.02
CA VAL A 107 1.11 -7.33 -1.30
C VAL A 107 0.13 -8.45 -1.13
N PHE A 108 -0.78 -8.32 -0.16
CA PHE A 108 -1.67 -9.42 0.24
C PHE A 108 -2.64 -9.84 -0.88
N GLU A 109 -2.96 -8.94 -1.81
CA GLU A 109 -3.71 -9.23 -3.03
C GLU A 109 -2.98 -10.15 -4.00
N HIS A 110 -1.65 -10.18 -3.93
CA HIS A 110 -0.77 -11.01 -4.77
C HIS A 110 -0.42 -12.36 -4.13
N VAL A 111 -0.97 -12.62 -2.95
CA VAL A 111 -0.74 -13.88 -2.22
C VAL A 111 -1.82 -14.89 -2.56
N PHE A 112 -1.42 -16.01 -3.18
CA PHE A 112 -2.35 -17.08 -3.55
C PHE A 112 -2.87 -17.85 -2.34
N ASN A 113 -2.02 -18.08 -1.31
CA ASN A 113 -2.36 -18.77 -0.07
C ASN A 113 -2.36 -17.81 1.13
N PRO A 114 -3.40 -17.02 1.34
CA PRO A 114 -3.44 -15.98 2.38
C PRO A 114 -3.29 -16.53 3.80
N ASP A 115 -3.77 -17.75 4.07
CA ASP A 115 -3.65 -18.38 5.40
C ASP A 115 -2.18 -18.75 5.71
N GLU A 116 -1.42 -19.27 4.76
CA GLU A 116 0.00 -19.59 4.93
C GLU A 116 0.82 -18.33 5.18
N PHE A 117 0.57 -17.29 4.39
CA PHE A 117 1.23 -16.00 4.52
C PHE A 117 0.97 -15.34 5.88
N MET A 118 -0.27 -15.37 6.36
CA MET A 118 -0.62 -14.84 7.68
C MET A 118 -0.04 -15.66 8.82
N SER A 119 0.10 -16.98 8.64
CA SER A 119 0.76 -17.85 9.61
C SER A 119 2.24 -17.51 9.74
N GLU A 120 2.94 -17.25 8.64
CA GLU A 120 4.34 -16.80 8.63
C GLU A 120 4.52 -15.42 9.27
N ILE A 121 3.64 -14.44 8.94
CA ILE A 121 3.63 -13.14 9.62
C ILE A 121 3.46 -13.34 11.13
N SER A 122 2.48 -14.16 11.52
CA SER A 122 2.25 -14.45 12.95
C SER A 122 3.46 -15.14 13.58
N ARG A 123 4.10 -16.08 12.90
CA ARG A 123 5.27 -16.82 13.43
C ARG A 123 6.43 -15.89 13.75
N VAL A 124 6.82 -15.02 12.80
CA VAL A 124 7.98 -14.15 12.96
C VAL A 124 7.72 -12.93 13.86
N LEU A 125 6.47 -12.53 14.04
CA LEU A 125 6.08 -11.41 14.89
C LEU A 125 6.05 -11.85 16.36
N LYS A 126 6.62 -11.03 17.23
CA LYS A 126 6.57 -11.24 18.69
C LYS A 126 5.12 -11.13 19.20
N LYS A 127 4.87 -11.76 20.37
CA LYS A 127 3.63 -11.51 21.10
C LYS A 127 3.51 -10.02 21.42
N GLU A 128 2.28 -9.46 21.35
CA GLU A 128 1.98 -8.03 21.47
C GLU A 128 2.60 -7.15 20.36
N GLY A 129 3.30 -7.74 19.39
CA GLY A 129 3.86 -7.04 18.23
C GLY A 129 2.78 -6.52 17.28
N HIS A 130 3.11 -5.48 16.51
CA HIS A 130 2.17 -4.82 15.61
C HIS A 130 2.33 -5.26 14.16
N LEU A 131 1.20 -5.49 13.50
CA LEU A 131 1.09 -5.68 12.05
C LEU A 131 0.39 -4.48 11.44
N LEU A 132 1.03 -3.84 10.46
CA LEU A 132 0.39 -2.88 9.57
C LEU A 132 0.22 -3.53 8.20
N ILE A 133 -1.04 -3.78 7.83
CA ILE A 133 -1.39 -4.36 6.53
C ILE A 133 -2.23 -3.38 5.72
N THR A 134 -1.90 -3.22 4.45
CA THR A 134 -2.73 -2.49 3.50
C THR A 134 -3.07 -3.38 2.31
N VAL A 135 -4.32 -3.36 1.88
CA VAL A 135 -4.81 -4.22 0.80
C VAL A 135 -5.98 -3.55 0.07
N PRO A 136 -6.04 -3.65 -1.27
CA PRO A 136 -7.11 -3.02 -2.03
C PRO A 136 -8.46 -3.73 -1.81
N PHE A 137 -9.52 -2.92 -1.79
CA PHE A 137 -10.90 -3.38 -1.91
C PHE A 137 -11.45 -3.15 -3.31
N VAL A 138 -11.18 -1.96 -3.88
CA VAL A 138 -11.59 -1.65 -5.25
C VAL A 138 -10.38 -1.16 -6.05
N TRP A 139 -9.94 -1.98 -6.97
CA TRP A 139 -8.87 -1.66 -7.93
C TRP A 139 -8.99 -2.56 -9.17
N ASP A 140 -8.41 -2.15 -10.29
CA ASP A 140 -8.31 -2.98 -11.48
C ASP A 140 -7.22 -4.06 -11.35
N GLU A 141 -7.26 -5.08 -12.19
CA GLU A 141 -6.22 -6.12 -12.23
C GLU A 141 -4.87 -5.52 -12.61
N HIS A 142 -3.83 -5.90 -11.86
CA HIS A 142 -2.46 -5.44 -12.07
C HIS A 142 -1.46 -6.56 -11.72
N GLU A 143 -0.20 -6.37 -12.09
CA GLU A 143 0.88 -7.36 -11.90
C GLU A 143 0.51 -8.77 -12.37
N GLN A 144 -0.24 -8.85 -13.47
CA GLN A 144 -0.73 -10.10 -14.04
C GLN A 144 0.41 -11.07 -14.35
N PRO A 145 0.21 -12.38 -14.09
CA PRO A 145 -1.03 -13.07 -13.67
C PRO A 145 -1.18 -13.23 -12.15
N PHE A 146 -0.45 -12.50 -11.33
CA PHE A 146 -0.34 -12.73 -9.87
C PHE A 146 -1.25 -11.80 -9.04
N ASP A 147 -2.45 -11.50 -9.51
CA ASP A 147 -3.43 -10.67 -8.81
C ASP A 147 -4.63 -11.52 -8.40
N TYR A 148 -4.68 -11.96 -7.14
CA TYR A 148 -5.58 -13.02 -6.67
C TYR A 148 -6.74 -12.54 -5.82
N GLY A 149 -6.63 -11.37 -5.16
CA GLY A 149 -7.62 -11.00 -4.15
C GLY A 149 -7.97 -9.52 -4.04
N ARG A 150 -9.26 -9.29 -3.70
CA ARG A 150 -9.77 -8.01 -3.23
C ARG A 150 -10.53 -8.25 -1.95
N TYR A 151 -10.23 -7.47 -0.91
CA TYR A 151 -10.75 -7.76 0.42
C TYR A 151 -11.68 -6.65 0.90
N SER A 152 -12.92 -7.01 1.23
CA SER A 152 -13.80 -6.11 1.96
C SER A 152 -13.27 -5.88 3.39
N SER A 153 -13.76 -4.83 4.05
CA SER A 153 -13.39 -4.56 5.44
C SER A 153 -13.73 -5.71 6.40
N PHE A 154 -14.77 -6.47 6.09
CA PHE A 154 -15.17 -7.66 6.86
C PHE A 154 -14.26 -8.85 6.54
N GLY A 155 -13.87 -9.03 5.28
CA GLY A 155 -12.99 -10.12 4.85
C GLY A 155 -11.62 -10.04 5.48
N ILE A 156 -10.96 -8.87 5.40
CA ILE A 156 -9.63 -8.69 6.01
C ILE A 156 -9.70 -8.82 7.54
N ARG A 157 -10.76 -8.30 8.17
CA ARG A 157 -10.99 -8.47 9.62
C ARG A 157 -11.04 -9.93 10.00
N HIS A 158 -11.86 -10.73 9.30
CA HIS A 158 -12.02 -12.16 9.57
C HIS A 158 -10.70 -12.92 9.47
N ILE A 159 -9.89 -12.63 8.44
CA ILE A 159 -8.58 -13.25 8.26
C ILE A 159 -7.64 -12.91 9.43
N LEU A 160 -7.58 -11.63 9.82
CA LEU A 160 -6.73 -11.20 10.93
C LEU A 160 -7.14 -11.85 12.25
N GLU A 161 -8.43 -11.87 12.57
CA GLU A 161 -8.95 -12.49 13.80
C GLU A 161 -8.70 -14.01 13.83
N LYS A 162 -8.84 -14.70 12.70
CA LYS A 162 -8.52 -16.14 12.52
C LYS A 162 -7.05 -16.44 12.88
N HIS A 163 -6.13 -15.53 12.59
CA HIS A 163 -4.70 -15.67 12.86
C HIS A 163 -4.24 -15.02 14.17
N ASN A 164 -5.17 -14.85 15.14
CA ASN A 164 -4.91 -14.33 16.48
C ASN A 164 -4.46 -12.86 16.53
N PHE A 165 -4.89 -12.05 15.58
CA PHE A 165 -4.69 -10.61 15.61
C PHE A 165 -5.92 -9.89 16.17
N GLU A 166 -5.68 -8.89 17.00
CA GLU A 166 -6.67 -7.90 17.45
C GLU A 166 -6.54 -6.63 16.61
N ILE A 167 -7.64 -6.11 16.08
CA ILE A 167 -7.62 -4.88 15.29
C ILE A 167 -7.57 -3.68 16.23
N VAL A 168 -6.48 -2.93 16.14
CA VAL A 168 -6.27 -1.68 16.91
C VAL A 168 -6.87 -0.48 16.17
N LYS A 169 -6.65 -0.39 14.85
CA LYS A 169 -7.21 0.64 13.97
C LYS A 169 -7.53 0.07 12.61
N HIS A 170 -8.62 0.51 12.03
CA HIS A 170 -8.99 0.15 10.66
C HIS A 170 -9.50 1.40 9.93
N TYR A 171 -8.80 1.77 8.87
CA TYR A 171 -9.16 2.87 7.99
C TYR A 171 -9.56 2.34 6.62
N LYS A 172 -10.62 2.91 6.06
CA LYS A 172 -11.01 2.78 4.66
C LYS A 172 -10.44 3.98 3.92
N SER A 173 -9.52 3.75 3.01
CA SER A 173 -8.74 4.77 2.32
C SER A 173 -9.38 5.14 0.99
N GLY A 174 -9.43 6.41 0.63
CA GLY A 174 -9.99 6.86 -0.64
C GLY A 174 -11.48 6.57 -0.79
N THR A 175 -12.32 7.10 0.12
CA THR A 175 -13.75 6.74 0.22
C THR A 175 -14.65 7.54 -0.74
N GLY A 176 -15.79 6.94 -1.11
CA GLY A 176 -16.87 7.58 -1.85
C GLY A 176 -16.42 8.15 -3.20
N LEU A 177 -16.62 9.45 -3.42
CA LEU A 177 -16.26 10.10 -4.68
C LEU A 177 -14.77 10.06 -4.99
N GLN A 178 -13.88 9.99 -3.98
CA GLN A 178 -12.45 9.80 -4.25
C GLN A 178 -12.19 8.47 -4.96
N ALA A 179 -12.87 7.40 -4.57
CA ALA A 179 -12.77 6.10 -5.25
C ALA A 179 -13.29 6.19 -6.69
N VAL A 180 -14.47 6.79 -6.91
CA VAL A 180 -15.05 6.94 -8.25
C VAL A 180 -14.11 7.70 -9.18
N PHE A 181 -13.62 8.87 -8.75
CA PHE A 181 -12.74 9.68 -9.58
C PHE A 181 -11.38 9.02 -9.79
N GLN A 182 -10.87 8.30 -8.80
CA GLN A 182 -9.65 7.53 -8.96
C GLN A 182 -9.78 6.44 -10.02
N LEU A 183 -10.88 5.71 -10.06
CA LEU A 183 -11.13 4.68 -11.08
C LEU A 183 -11.25 5.27 -12.49
N ILE A 184 -11.91 6.42 -12.62
CA ILE A 184 -11.95 7.17 -13.89
C ILE A 184 -10.53 7.53 -14.33
N ASN A 185 -9.72 8.05 -13.41
CA ASN A 185 -8.34 8.45 -13.71
C ASN A 185 -7.46 7.26 -14.14
N VAL A 186 -7.59 6.12 -13.47
CA VAL A 186 -6.87 4.88 -13.84
C VAL A 186 -7.28 4.43 -15.22
N TYR A 187 -8.58 4.42 -15.52
CA TYR A 187 -9.08 4.03 -16.85
C TYR A 187 -8.52 4.94 -17.95
N ILE A 188 -8.56 6.27 -17.76
CA ILE A 188 -8.01 7.24 -18.71
C ILE A 188 -6.49 7.02 -18.84
N TYR A 189 -5.78 6.89 -17.71
CA TYR A 189 -4.34 6.71 -17.73
C TYR A 189 -3.92 5.47 -18.50
N LYS A 190 -4.51 4.30 -18.23
CA LYS A 190 -4.20 3.04 -18.93
C LYS A 190 -4.52 3.11 -20.42
N LYS A 191 -5.62 3.78 -20.80
CA LYS A 191 -6.03 3.92 -22.19
C LYS A 191 -5.08 4.77 -23.02
N PHE A 192 -4.49 5.81 -22.42
CA PHE A 192 -3.67 6.80 -23.12
C PHE A 192 -2.19 6.76 -22.71
N TYR A 193 -1.78 5.77 -21.91
CA TYR A 193 -0.39 5.63 -21.47
C TYR A 193 0.56 5.54 -22.66
N SER A 194 1.65 6.32 -22.59
CA SER A 194 2.72 6.34 -23.59
C SER A 194 4.04 5.95 -22.95
N ARG A 195 4.97 5.41 -23.75
CA ARG A 195 6.37 5.19 -23.33
C ARG A 195 7.13 6.51 -23.08
N HIS A 196 6.62 7.62 -23.59
CA HIS A 196 7.24 8.95 -23.42
C HIS A 196 6.71 9.66 -22.17
N ARG A 197 7.58 9.86 -21.18
CA ARG A 197 7.23 10.49 -19.89
C ARG A 197 6.56 11.86 -20.04
N ILE A 198 7.05 12.69 -20.96
CA ILE A 198 6.51 14.04 -21.19
C ILE A 198 5.04 13.97 -21.65
N LEU A 199 4.72 13.05 -22.58
CA LEU A 199 3.34 12.84 -23.03
C LEU A 199 2.43 12.39 -21.89
N ASN A 200 2.92 11.53 -21.00
CA ASN A 200 2.14 11.11 -19.83
C ASN A 200 1.87 12.28 -18.86
N TYR A 201 2.84 13.18 -18.64
CA TYR A 201 2.62 14.38 -17.83
C TYR A 201 1.63 15.34 -18.49
N LEU A 202 1.73 15.57 -19.80
CA LEU A 202 0.78 16.41 -20.54
C LEU A 202 -0.64 15.81 -20.52
N MET A 203 -0.74 14.51 -20.75
CA MET A 203 -2.00 13.78 -20.68
C MET A 203 -2.60 13.86 -19.28
N THR A 204 -1.80 13.64 -18.23
CA THR A 204 -2.24 13.75 -16.84
C THR A 204 -2.74 15.17 -16.52
N GLY A 205 -1.97 16.19 -16.90
CA GLY A 205 -2.36 17.58 -16.69
C GLY A 205 -3.64 17.98 -17.42
N LEU A 206 -3.84 17.49 -18.64
CA LEU A 206 -4.95 17.90 -19.50
C LEU A 206 -6.24 17.10 -19.24
N PHE A 207 -6.13 15.78 -19.07
CA PHE A 207 -7.28 14.87 -19.02
C PHE A 207 -7.57 14.30 -17.63
N ILE A 208 -6.57 14.17 -16.73
CA ILE A 208 -6.74 13.57 -15.41
C ILE A 208 -6.87 14.66 -14.32
N SER A 209 -6.07 15.71 -14.40
CA SER A 209 -6.09 16.82 -13.43
C SER A 209 -7.48 17.42 -13.22
N PRO A 210 -8.32 17.66 -14.26
CA PRO A 210 -9.69 18.13 -14.05
C PRO A 210 -10.53 17.19 -13.17
N PHE A 211 -10.39 15.88 -13.35
CA PHE A 211 -11.09 14.90 -12.51
C PHE A 211 -10.52 14.86 -11.08
N ASN A 212 -9.21 15.00 -10.91
CA ASN A 212 -8.61 15.15 -9.58
C ASN A 212 -9.17 16.39 -8.86
N LEU A 213 -9.23 17.54 -9.54
CA LEU A 213 -9.76 18.79 -8.96
C LEU A 213 -11.24 18.65 -8.61
N LEU A 214 -12.05 18.14 -9.54
CA LEU A 214 -13.48 17.95 -9.33
C LEU A 214 -13.73 16.94 -8.20
N GLY A 215 -13.01 15.83 -8.19
CA GLY A 215 -13.09 14.82 -7.13
C GLY A 215 -12.69 15.37 -5.77
N ALA A 216 -11.64 16.19 -5.69
CA ALA A 216 -11.24 16.85 -4.45
C ALA A 216 -12.31 17.82 -3.96
N LEU A 217 -12.84 18.66 -4.84
CA LEU A 217 -13.89 19.64 -4.53
C LEU A 217 -15.18 18.96 -4.04
N LEU A 218 -15.67 17.99 -4.78
CA LEU A 218 -16.93 17.30 -4.46
C LEU A 218 -16.81 16.43 -3.20
N SER A 219 -15.62 15.90 -2.91
CA SER A 219 -15.39 15.11 -1.69
C SER A 219 -15.50 15.93 -0.40
N VAL A 220 -15.31 17.26 -0.47
CA VAL A 220 -15.48 18.16 0.68
C VAL A 220 -16.96 18.42 0.98
N ILE A 221 -17.81 18.43 -0.05
CA ILE A 221 -19.23 18.82 0.06
C ILE A 221 -20.09 17.68 0.63
N LYS A 222 -19.60 16.44 0.65
CA LYS A 222 -20.45 15.27 0.79
C LYS A 222 -20.33 14.51 2.09
N ARG A 223 -21.45 13.84 2.45
CA ARG A 223 -21.60 12.87 3.56
C ARG A 223 -20.49 11.83 3.54
N LYS A 224 -20.08 11.39 4.71
CA LYS A 224 -19.16 10.27 4.92
C LYS A 224 -19.79 9.00 4.34
N ASP A 225 -19.48 8.70 3.09
CA ASP A 225 -19.76 7.41 2.48
C ASP A 225 -18.51 6.55 2.64
N SER A 226 -18.62 5.48 3.40
CA SER A 226 -17.52 4.57 3.71
C SER A 226 -17.71 3.17 3.11
N ASP A 227 -18.74 2.96 2.28
CA ASP A 227 -19.02 1.63 1.72
C ASP A 227 -18.25 1.40 0.43
N LEU A 228 -18.02 2.46 -0.35
CA LEU A 228 -17.11 2.43 -1.48
C LEU A 228 -15.77 3.08 -1.07
N PHE A 229 -14.69 2.34 -1.17
CA PHE A 229 -13.34 2.81 -0.82
C PHE A 229 -12.28 2.06 -1.64
N LEU A 230 -11.07 2.61 -1.71
CA LEU A 230 -9.99 2.01 -2.47
C LEU A 230 -9.29 0.91 -1.67
N ASP A 231 -8.76 1.25 -0.49
CA ASP A 231 -7.92 0.34 0.28
C ASP A 231 -8.37 0.21 1.74
N ASN A 232 -8.13 -0.96 2.29
CA ASN A 232 -8.08 -1.17 3.74
C ASN A 232 -6.67 -0.82 4.24
N VAL A 233 -6.58 -0.08 5.33
CA VAL A 233 -5.35 0.15 6.10
C VAL A 233 -5.62 -0.28 7.52
N VAL A 234 -5.02 -1.39 7.94
CA VAL A 234 -5.30 -2.02 9.22
C VAL A 234 -4.03 -2.11 10.06
N LEU A 235 -4.08 -1.50 11.24
CA LEU A 235 -3.11 -1.74 12.30
C LEU A 235 -3.71 -2.77 13.25
N ALA A 236 -3.04 -3.91 13.38
CA ALA A 236 -3.43 -4.99 14.26
C ALA A 236 -2.31 -5.34 15.24
N ARG A 237 -2.65 -6.00 16.34
CA ARG A 237 -1.73 -6.46 17.37
C ARG A 237 -1.87 -7.96 17.52
N LYS A 238 -0.76 -8.68 17.56
CA LYS A 238 -0.74 -10.13 17.85
C LYS A 238 -1.10 -10.36 19.33
N LYS A 239 -2.05 -11.24 19.59
CA LYS A 239 -2.46 -11.66 20.96
C LYS A 239 -1.45 -12.57 21.61
#